data_f92f54824f57910d885b67187496d60a
#
_entry.id   f92f54824f57910d885b67187496d60a
#
_cell.length_a   1.000
_cell.length_b   1.000
_cell.length_c   1.000
_cell.angle_alpha   90.00
_cell.angle_beta   90.00
_cell.angle_gamma   90.00
#
_symmetry.space_group_name_H-M   'P 1'
#
loop_
_entity.id
_entity.type
_entity.pdbx_description
1 polymer ?
#
loop_
_entity_poly.entity_id
_entity_poly.type
_entity_poly.pdbx_seq_one_letter_code
_entity_poly.pdbx_strand_id
1 'polypeptide(L)'
;SKTVGVPEVALAISAGDHDFGENRPECLEEKAAAFPQENWHFIGNVQSRAIPHIVQHACLIHSVYQEHHIQAIEKAAAKLDKVQDVLIEVNVSGEESKGGCAPADALALVKVALSCPHVRPRGLMTMAPQGDKHIAFETFTGLASLFRQIRQEIGENDSDTFTELSMGMSEDWREAVAAGATMIRVGRAIFSDSFTE
;
A
#
# COMPACT_ATOMS: atom_id res chain seq x y z
N SER A 1 6.09 -1.02 10.78
CA SER A 1 6.34 -0.50 12.16
C SER A 1 5.07 -0.31 12.99
N LYS A 2 3.90 -0.79 12.51
CA LYS A 2 2.57 -0.60 13.14
C LYS A 2 2.43 -1.10 14.59
N THR A 3 3.33 -1.95 15.08
CA THR A 3 3.26 -2.59 16.42
C THR A 3 4.40 -2.17 17.34
N VAL A 4 5.29 -1.30 16.90
CA VAL A 4 6.49 -0.87 17.62
C VAL A 4 6.55 0.64 17.77
N GLY A 5 7.37 1.14 18.67
CA GLY A 5 7.54 2.55 18.95
C GLY A 5 8.69 3.21 18.17
N VAL A 6 8.95 4.46 18.51
CA VAL A 6 10.06 5.26 17.96
C VAL A 6 11.44 4.62 18.20
N PRO A 7 11.74 4.01 19.40
CA PRO A 7 13.03 3.38 19.64
C PRO A 7 13.35 2.21 18.68
N GLU A 8 12.37 1.34 18.42
CA GLU A 8 12.55 0.20 17.53
C GLU A 8 12.70 0.65 16.06
N VAL A 9 11.99 1.72 15.66
CA VAL A 9 12.20 2.35 14.35
C VAL A 9 13.61 2.89 14.21
N ALA A 10 14.16 3.56 15.24
CA ALA A 10 15.53 4.04 15.22
C ALA A 10 16.56 2.91 15.05
N LEU A 11 16.31 1.74 15.66
CA LEU A 11 17.15 0.55 15.46
C LEU A 11 17.09 0.02 14.03
N ALA A 12 15.90 -0.04 13.43
CA ALA A 12 15.72 -0.46 12.04
C ALA A 12 16.43 0.49 11.08
N ILE A 13 16.31 1.81 11.28
CA ILE A 13 17.06 2.82 10.50
C ILE A 13 18.57 2.58 10.62
N SER A 14 19.06 2.31 11.82
CA SER A 14 20.49 2.02 12.06
C SER A 14 20.96 0.74 11.36
N ALA A 15 20.03 -0.19 11.09
CA ALA A 15 20.28 -1.40 10.32
C ALA A 15 20.19 -1.21 8.81
N GLY A 16 19.74 -0.04 8.34
CA GLY A 16 19.66 0.32 6.92
C GLY A 16 18.26 0.27 6.33
N ASP A 17 17.22 0.12 7.14
CA ASP A 17 15.83 0.22 6.67
C ASP A 17 15.41 1.69 6.56
N HIS A 18 14.78 2.05 5.44
CA HIS A 18 14.33 3.41 5.14
C HIS A 18 12.84 3.50 4.76
N ASP A 19 12.15 2.37 4.60
CA ASP A 19 10.75 2.30 4.22
C ASP A 19 9.89 1.72 5.36
N PHE A 20 8.99 2.54 5.91
CA PHE A 20 8.20 2.20 7.08
C PHE A 20 6.70 2.30 6.81
N GLY A 21 5.93 1.28 7.22
CA GLY A 21 4.48 1.24 7.06
C GLY A 21 3.74 1.43 8.38
N GLU A 22 2.81 2.38 8.41
CA GLU A 22 1.91 2.64 9.52
C GLU A 22 0.44 2.44 9.16
N ASN A 23 -0.36 2.01 10.14
CA ASN A 23 -1.79 1.75 9.94
C ASN A 23 -2.71 2.71 10.71
N ARG A 24 -2.17 3.62 11.50
CA ARG A 24 -2.88 4.65 12.25
C ARG A 24 -2.32 6.03 11.90
N PRO A 25 -3.18 7.02 11.59
CA PRO A 25 -2.72 8.35 11.22
C PRO A 25 -1.88 9.02 12.32
N GLU A 26 -2.22 8.82 13.59
CA GLU A 26 -1.51 9.40 14.74
C GLU A 26 -0.09 8.83 14.86
N CYS A 27 0.07 7.51 14.64
CA CYS A 27 1.38 6.86 14.66
C CYS A 27 2.23 7.26 13.46
N LEU A 28 1.60 7.46 12.28
CA LEU A 28 2.26 7.98 11.10
C LEU A 28 2.82 9.38 11.36
N GLU A 29 2.00 10.29 11.88
CA GLU A 29 2.40 11.67 12.20
C GLU A 29 3.55 11.70 13.21
N GLU A 30 3.41 10.99 14.33
CA GLU A 30 4.44 10.91 15.39
C GLU A 30 5.80 10.47 14.85
N LYS A 31 5.81 9.38 14.09
CA LYS A 31 7.05 8.77 13.60
C LYS A 31 7.65 9.53 12.43
N ALA A 32 6.81 10.05 11.52
CA ALA A 32 7.28 10.91 10.44
C ALA A 32 7.87 12.24 10.97
N ALA A 33 7.34 12.77 12.06
CA ALA A 33 7.93 13.94 12.73
C ALA A 33 9.28 13.61 13.40
N ALA A 34 9.41 12.40 13.97
CA ALA A 34 10.66 11.95 14.60
C ALA A 34 11.75 11.63 13.56
N PHE A 35 11.37 11.10 12.39
CA PHE A 35 12.28 10.69 11.32
C PHE A 35 11.79 11.20 9.96
N PRO A 36 11.93 12.51 9.68
CA PRO A 36 11.39 13.15 8.48
C PRO A 36 12.15 12.81 7.20
N GLN A 37 13.28 12.13 7.29
CA GLN A 37 14.08 11.72 6.13
C GLN A 37 13.71 10.33 5.61
N GLU A 38 12.87 9.59 6.38
CA GLU A 38 12.49 8.23 6.02
C GLU A 38 11.22 8.22 5.15
N ASN A 39 11.03 7.13 4.42
CA ASN A 39 9.85 6.93 3.58
C ASN A 39 8.70 6.35 4.42
N TRP A 40 7.67 7.15 4.63
CA TRP A 40 6.50 6.74 5.42
C TRP A 40 5.35 6.33 4.52
N HIS A 41 4.94 5.07 4.62
CA HIS A 41 3.82 4.50 3.91
C HIS A 41 2.60 4.37 4.82
N PHE A 42 1.42 4.66 4.30
CA PHE A 42 0.17 4.35 5.00
C PHE A 42 -0.42 3.06 4.45
N ILE A 43 -0.55 2.05 5.33
CA ILE A 43 -1.02 0.70 5.01
C ILE A 43 -2.29 0.32 5.80
N GLY A 44 -2.88 1.27 6.54
CA GLY A 44 -4.11 1.08 7.30
C GLY A 44 -5.37 1.36 6.48
N ASN A 45 -6.53 1.08 7.05
CA ASN A 45 -7.80 1.42 6.41
C ASN A 45 -7.96 2.94 6.33
N VAL A 46 -8.18 3.45 5.12
CA VAL A 46 -8.37 4.88 4.86
C VAL A 46 -9.75 5.31 5.32
N GLN A 47 -9.80 6.25 6.25
CA GLN A 47 -11.03 6.93 6.67
C GLN A 47 -11.01 8.35 6.13
N SER A 48 -12.10 8.81 5.52
CA SER A 48 -12.18 10.12 4.85
C SER A 48 -11.72 11.29 5.74
N ARG A 49 -12.06 11.27 7.03
CA ARG A 49 -11.64 12.31 8.00
C ARG A 49 -10.14 12.35 8.27
N ALA A 50 -9.44 11.22 8.08
CA ALA A 50 -8.01 11.10 8.34
C ALA A 50 -7.15 11.41 7.09
N ILE A 51 -7.74 11.46 5.90
CA ILE A 51 -7.04 11.67 4.63
C ILE A 51 -6.10 12.89 4.66
N PRO A 52 -6.50 14.09 5.16
CA PRO A 52 -5.59 15.22 5.20
C PRO A 52 -4.30 14.96 6.01
N HIS A 53 -4.39 14.27 7.15
CA HIS A 53 -3.24 13.90 7.97
C HIS A 53 -2.38 12.83 7.28
N ILE A 54 -3.01 11.82 6.65
CA ILE A 54 -2.30 10.79 5.92
C ILE A 54 -1.51 11.40 4.75
N VAL A 55 -2.14 12.24 3.94
CA VAL A 55 -1.52 12.89 2.78
C VAL A 55 -0.35 13.80 3.19
N GLN A 56 -0.44 14.45 4.36
CA GLN A 56 0.63 15.30 4.87
C GLN A 56 1.93 14.54 5.13
N HIS A 57 1.85 13.29 5.60
CA HIS A 57 2.99 12.52 6.11
C HIS A 57 3.39 11.31 5.26
N ALA A 58 2.44 10.73 4.51
CA ALA A 58 2.74 9.55 3.69
C ALA A 58 3.37 9.91 2.35
N CYS A 59 4.40 9.18 1.96
CA CYS A 59 4.91 9.16 0.59
C CYS A 59 4.02 8.28 -0.33
N LEU A 60 3.49 7.16 0.19
CA LEU A 60 2.63 6.22 -0.55
C LEU A 60 1.47 5.74 0.34
N ILE A 61 0.24 5.76 -0.19
CA ILE A 61 -0.96 5.23 0.45
C ILE A 61 -1.36 3.93 -0.25
N HIS A 62 -1.33 2.78 0.47
CA HIS A 62 -1.52 1.46 -0.13
C HIS A 62 -2.99 1.00 -0.23
N SER A 63 -3.91 1.60 0.53
CA SER A 63 -5.24 1.05 0.83
C SER A 63 -6.38 1.90 0.26
N VAL A 64 -6.20 2.38 -0.99
CA VAL A 64 -7.23 3.17 -1.68
C VAL A 64 -8.11 2.23 -2.52
N TYR A 65 -9.42 2.15 -2.23
CA TYR A 65 -10.34 1.25 -2.94
C TYR A 65 -11.73 1.84 -3.20
N GLN A 66 -11.90 3.14 -2.98
CA GLN A 66 -13.17 3.84 -3.21
C GLN A 66 -12.91 5.18 -3.92
N GLU A 67 -13.77 5.52 -4.86
CA GLU A 67 -13.63 6.76 -5.63
C GLU A 67 -13.59 8.01 -4.72
N HIS A 68 -14.44 8.06 -3.71
CA HIS A 68 -14.45 9.20 -2.79
C HIS A 68 -13.16 9.36 -1.96
N HIS A 69 -12.38 8.28 -1.75
CA HIS A 69 -11.03 8.36 -1.18
C HIS A 69 -10.09 9.09 -2.15
N ILE A 70 -10.12 8.74 -3.44
CA ILE A 70 -9.29 9.38 -4.48
C ILE A 70 -9.61 10.87 -4.55
N GLN A 71 -10.88 11.26 -4.57
CA GLN A 71 -11.32 12.65 -4.60
C GLN A 71 -10.90 13.44 -3.34
N ALA A 72 -10.96 12.80 -2.18
CA ALA A 72 -10.52 13.42 -0.92
C ALA A 72 -8.99 13.56 -0.84
N ILE A 73 -8.23 12.58 -1.37
CA ILE A 73 -6.77 12.63 -1.49
C ILE A 73 -6.38 13.74 -2.46
N GLU A 74 -7.00 13.83 -3.64
CA GLU A 74 -6.79 14.90 -4.60
C GLU A 74 -6.94 16.28 -3.95
N LYS A 75 -8.04 16.49 -3.24
CA LYS A 75 -8.32 17.77 -2.55
C LYS A 75 -7.30 18.07 -1.45
N ALA A 76 -6.81 17.07 -0.74
CA ALA A 76 -5.83 17.25 0.32
C ALA A 76 -4.43 17.52 -0.26
N ALA A 77 -4.02 16.77 -1.30
CA ALA A 77 -2.74 16.90 -1.97
C ALA A 77 -2.61 18.25 -2.70
N ALA A 78 -3.67 18.70 -3.37
CA ALA A 78 -3.72 20.02 -4.02
C ALA A 78 -3.48 21.18 -3.05
N LYS A 79 -3.99 21.08 -1.80
CA LYS A 79 -3.75 22.11 -0.77
C LYS A 79 -2.28 22.18 -0.33
N LEU A 80 -1.54 21.10 -0.48
CA LEU A 80 -0.14 21.01 -0.10
C LEU A 80 0.81 21.17 -1.30
N ASP A 81 0.26 21.46 -2.49
CA ASP A 81 1.00 21.55 -3.75
C ASP A 81 1.90 20.32 -3.99
N LYS A 82 1.34 19.13 -3.73
CA LYS A 82 2.06 17.85 -3.92
C LYS A 82 1.25 16.88 -4.77
N VAL A 83 1.95 15.93 -5.40
CA VAL A 83 1.34 14.76 -6.02
C VAL A 83 1.46 13.58 -5.04
N GLN A 84 0.33 13.01 -4.65
CA GLN A 84 0.27 11.88 -3.73
C GLN A 84 0.28 10.56 -4.47
N ASP A 85 1.29 9.73 -4.19
CA ASP A 85 1.36 8.36 -4.69
C ASP A 85 0.36 7.46 -3.95
N VAL A 86 -0.36 6.63 -4.71
CA VAL A 86 -1.36 5.71 -4.18
C VAL A 86 -1.27 4.34 -4.85
N LEU A 87 -1.68 3.28 -4.13
CA LEU A 87 -1.98 1.97 -4.70
C LEU A 87 -3.48 1.71 -4.58
N ILE A 88 -4.04 1.04 -5.57
CA ILE A 88 -5.42 0.57 -5.50
C ILE A 88 -5.44 -0.79 -4.78
N GLU A 89 -6.14 -0.85 -3.65
CA GLU A 89 -6.34 -2.08 -2.90
C GLU A 89 -7.43 -2.92 -3.55
N VAL A 90 -7.10 -4.17 -3.89
CA VAL A 90 -7.98 -5.12 -4.57
C VAL A 90 -8.21 -6.34 -3.69
N ASN A 91 -9.47 -6.68 -3.47
CA ASN A 91 -9.86 -7.92 -2.81
C ASN A 91 -9.90 -9.06 -3.82
N VAL A 92 -8.75 -9.67 -4.10
CA VAL A 92 -8.62 -10.76 -5.06
C VAL A 92 -9.24 -12.06 -4.53
N SER A 93 -9.14 -12.29 -3.22
CA SER A 93 -9.66 -13.53 -2.59
C SER A 93 -11.20 -13.59 -2.55
N GLY A 94 -11.88 -12.45 -2.64
CA GLY A 94 -13.34 -12.36 -2.48
C GLY A 94 -13.82 -12.53 -1.04
N GLU A 95 -12.92 -12.59 -0.05
CA GLU A 95 -13.25 -12.72 1.36
C GLU A 95 -13.88 -11.42 1.89
N GLU A 96 -15.13 -11.46 2.37
CA GLU A 96 -15.88 -10.27 2.83
C GLU A 96 -15.19 -9.50 3.98
N SER A 97 -14.38 -10.20 4.77
CA SER A 97 -13.64 -9.60 5.89
C SER A 97 -12.46 -8.73 5.45
N LYS A 98 -12.04 -8.78 4.19
CA LYS A 98 -10.91 -8.03 3.64
C LYS A 98 -11.38 -6.74 2.96
N GLY A 99 -10.58 -5.69 3.13
CA GLY A 99 -10.74 -4.45 2.37
C GLY A 99 -10.40 -4.63 0.88
N GLY A 100 -10.62 -3.59 0.11
CA GLY A 100 -10.31 -3.54 -1.29
C GLY A 100 -11.55 -3.54 -2.19
N CYS A 101 -11.39 -3.06 -3.41
CA CYS A 101 -12.42 -3.15 -4.46
C CYS A 101 -12.45 -4.55 -5.07
N ALA A 102 -13.54 -4.89 -5.75
CA ALA A 102 -13.57 -6.09 -6.57
C ALA A 102 -12.56 -5.97 -7.74
N PRO A 103 -11.96 -7.08 -8.22
CA PRO A 103 -11.03 -7.05 -9.35
C PRO A 103 -11.60 -6.35 -10.59
N ALA A 104 -12.90 -6.50 -10.85
CA ALA A 104 -13.60 -5.88 -11.98
C ALA A 104 -13.65 -4.35 -11.91
N ASP A 105 -13.58 -3.77 -10.70
CA ASP A 105 -13.69 -2.32 -10.48
C ASP A 105 -12.32 -1.63 -10.46
N ALA A 106 -11.23 -2.38 -10.36
CA ALA A 106 -9.89 -1.84 -10.16
C ALA A 106 -9.45 -0.90 -11.31
N LEU A 107 -9.69 -1.28 -12.57
CA LEU A 107 -9.35 -0.44 -13.72
C LEU A 107 -10.09 0.91 -13.70
N ALA A 108 -11.37 0.91 -13.32
CA ALA A 108 -12.16 2.13 -13.22
C ALA A 108 -11.57 3.09 -12.17
N LEU A 109 -11.18 2.56 -10.99
CA LEU A 109 -10.54 3.36 -9.94
C LEU A 109 -9.16 3.88 -10.36
N VAL A 110 -8.37 3.08 -11.07
CA VAL A 110 -7.08 3.54 -11.63
C VAL A 110 -7.31 4.70 -12.60
N LYS A 111 -8.30 4.61 -13.51
CA LYS A 111 -8.64 5.68 -14.46
C LYS A 111 -9.13 6.95 -13.75
N VAL A 112 -9.91 6.82 -12.68
CA VAL A 112 -10.29 7.96 -11.83
C VAL A 112 -9.05 8.61 -11.22
N ALA A 113 -8.12 7.82 -10.66
CA ALA A 113 -6.90 8.36 -10.07
C ALA A 113 -6.01 9.06 -11.13
N LEU A 114 -5.87 8.50 -12.32
CA LEU A 114 -5.14 9.12 -13.44
C LEU A 114 -5.75 10.44 -13.92
N SER A 115 -7.06 10.64 -13.74
CA SER A 115 -7.72 11.90 -14.06
C SER A 115 -7.51 13.02 -13.04
N CYS A 116 -6.92 12.70 -11.88
CA CYS A 116 -6.67 13.62 -10.78
C CYS A 116 -5.24 14.18 -10.83
N PRO A 117 -5.02 15.49 -11.03
CA PRO A 117 -3.68 16.07 -11.19
C PRO A 117 -2.73 15.88 -10.01
N HIS A 118 -3.27 15.73 -8.79
CA HIS A 118 -2.50 15.60 -7.56
C HIS A 118 -2.54 14.19 -6.96
N VAL A 119 -3.01 13.19 -7.74
CA VAL A 119 -2.97 11.77 -7.37
C VAL A 119 -2.23 10.99 -8.45
N ARG A 120 -1.28 10.17 -8.05
CA ARG A 120 -0.56 9.31 -8.98
C ARG A 120 -0.73 7.85 -8.58
N PRO A 121 -1.50 7.04 -9.34
CA PRO A 121 -1.58 5.60 -9.09
C PRO A 121 -0.24 4.95 -9.50
N ARG A 122 0.36 4.25 -8.53
CA ARG A 122 1.66 3.57 -8.71
C ARG A 122 1.52 2.09 -8.97
N GLY A 123 0.34 1.52 -8.73
CA GLY A 123 0.12 0.09 -8.86
C GLY A 123 -1.03 -0.43 -8.00
N LEU A 124 -0.95 -1.69 -7.63
CA LEU A 124 -1.97 -2.41 -6.90
C LEU A 124 -1.46 -2.93 -5.55
N MET A 125 -2.40 -3.14 -4.62
CA MET A 125 -2.14 -3.80 -3.34
C MET A 125 -3.18 -4.89 -3.08
N THR A 126 -2.79 -5.96 -2.41
CA THR A 126 -3.72 -6.94 -1.85
C THR A 126 -3.22 -7.56 -0.54
N MET A 127 -4.15 -8.16 0.17
CA MET A 127 -3.89 -9.02 1.33
C MET A 127 -4.49 -10.40 1.08
N ALA A 128 -3.69 -11.45 1.18
CA ALA A 128 -4.15 -12.82 1.08
C ALA A 128 -4.86 -13.29 2.37
N PRO A 129 -5.74 -14.29 2.30
CA PRO A 129 -6.23 -15.03 3.45
C PRO A 129 -5.06 -15.63 4.24
N GLN A 130 -5.20 -15.68 5.58
CA GLN A 130 -4.16 -16.24 6.43
C GLN A 130 -4.24 -17.76 6.50
N GLY A 131 -3.11 -18.41 6.67
CA GLY A 131 -3.01 -19.83 7.05
C GLY A 131 -2.86 -20.82 5.92
N ASP A 132 -3.05 -20.43 4.66
CA ASP A 132 -2.85 -21.30 3.50
C ASP A 132 -1.96 -20.64 2.45
N LYS A 133 -0.73 -21.17 2.29
CA LYS A 133 0.26 -20.66 1.36
C LYS A 133 -0.14 -20.83 -0.10
N HIS A 134 -0.91 -21.86 -0.43
CA HIS A 134 -1.40 -22.09 -1.78
C HIS A 134 -2.43 -21.03 -2.16
N ILE A 135 -3.40 -20.78 -1.28
CA ILE A 135 -4.41 -19.70 -1.47
C ILE A 135 -3.72 -18.32 -1.54
N ALA A 136 -2.71 -18.10 -0.71
CA ALA A 136 -1.92 -16.88 -0.77
C ALA A 136 -1.23 -16.70 -2.12
N PHE A 137 -0.56 -17.73 -2.64
CA PHE A 137 0.08 -17.70 -3.96
C PHE A 137 -0.91 -17.47 -5.10
N GLU A 138 -2.07 -18.13 -5.08
CA GLU A 138 -3.14 -17.91 -6.07
C GLU A 138 -3.65 -16.46 -6.03
N THR A 139 -3.88 -15.92 -4.82
CA THR A 139 -4.29 -14.53 -4.63
C THR A 139 -3.27 -13.55 -5.21
N PHE A 140 -1.99 -13.74 -4.93
CA PHE A 140 -0.92 -12.88 -5.44
C PHE A 140 -0.73 -13.00 -6.95
N THR A 141 -0.84 -14.21 -7.49
CA THR A 141 -0.79 -14.45 -8.95
C THR A 141 -1.98 -13.79 -9.66
N GLY A 142 -3.17 -13.84 -9.04
CA GLY A 142 -4.36 -13.14 -9.52
C GLY A 142 -4.15 -11.62 -9.59
N LEU A 143 -3.58 -11.02 -8.53
CA LEU A 143 -3.24 -9.59 -8.54
C LEU A 143 -2.22 -9.25 -9.62
N ALA A 144 -1.16 -10.05 -9.75
CA ALA A 144 -0.12 -9.83 -10.76
C ALA A 144 -0.67 -9.94 -12.20
N SER A 145 -1.66 -10.81 -12.43
CA SER A 145 -2.35 -10.90 -13.71
C SER A 145 -3.20 -9.66 -13.99
N LEU A 146 -4.00 -9.22 -13.02
CA LEU A 146 -4.80 -8.01 -13.11
C LEU A 146 -3.93 -6.75 -13.35
N PHE A 147 -2.82 -6.66 -12.65
CA PHE A 147 -1.84 -5.58 -12.83
C PHE A 147 -1.33 -5.48 -14.27
N ARG A 148 -0.96 -6.61 -14.88
CA ARG A 148 -0.52 -6.64 -16.29
C ARG A 148 -1.63 -6.22 -17.25
N GLN A 149 -2.87 -6.64 -17.00
CA GLN A 149 -4.03 -6.24 -17.80
C GLN A 149 -4.26 -4.73 -17.71
N ILE A 150 -4.25 -4.18 -16.48
CA ILE A 150 -4.43 -2.73 -16.28
C ILE A 150 -3.34 -1.93 -16.97
N ARG A 151 -2.07 -2.34 -16.88
CA ARG A 151 -0.96 -1.67 -17.57
C ARG A 151 -1.15 -1.58 -19.09
N GLN A 152 -1.73 -2.61 -19.71
CA GLN A 152 -2.05 -2.59 -21.15
C GLN A 152 -3.18 -1.61 -21.49
N GLU A 153 -4.14 -1.44 -20.56
CA GLU A 153 -5.33 -0.60 -20.75
C GLU A 153 -5.12 0.90 -20.49
N ILE A 154 -4.17 1.26 -19.65
CA ILE A 154 -3.91 2.68 -19.27
C ILE A 154 -2.96 3.40 -20.25
N GLY A 155 -2.35 2.68 -21.19
CA GLY A 155 -1.43 3.24 -22.18
C GLY A 155 0.02 3.37 -21.70
N GLU A 156 0.94 3.61 -22.63
CA GLU A 156 2.39 3.56 -22.37
C GLU A 156 2.82 4.60 -21.34
N ASN A 157 2.43 5.87 -21.49
CA ASN A 157 2.87 6.96 -20.61
C ASN A 157 2.49 6.71 -19.14
N ASP A 158 1.27 6.23 -18.89
CA ASP A 158 0.78 5.97 -17.52
C ASP A 158 1.34 4.66 -16.97
N SER A 159 1.60 3.67 -17.83
CA SER A 159 2.17 2.39 -17.43
C SER A 159 3.63 2.51 -16.96
N ASP A 160 4.38 3.50 -17.39
CA ASP A 160 5.77 3.73 -16.97
C ASP A 160 5.87 4.06 -15.48
N THR A 161 4.87 4.71 -14.92
CA THR A 161 4.81 5.03 -13.48
C THR A 161 4.02 4.01 -12.67
N PHE A 162 3.21 3.14 -13.30
CA PHE A 162 2.40 2.12 -12.66
C PHE A 162 3.19 0.82 -12.55
N THR A 163 4.07 0.73 -11.54
CA THR A 163 5.10 -0.31 -11.43
C THR A 163 4.98 -1.19 -10.20
N GLU A 164 4.16 -0.79 -9.20
CA GLU A 164 4.23 -1.38 -7.87
C GLU A 164 3.17 -2.47 -7.64
N LEU A 165 3.61 -3.59 -7.06
CA LEU A 165 2.78 -4.65 -6.53
C LEU A 165 3.07 -4.85 -5.05
N SER A 166 2.23 -4.25 -4.19
CA SER A 166 2.34 -4.38 -2.74
C SER A 166 1.53 -5.56 -2.26
N MET A 167 2.20 -6.67 -1.96
CA MET A 167 1.58 -7.90 -1.48
C MET A 167 2.58 -8.74 -0.70
N GLY A 168 2.09 -9.58 0.21
CA GLY A 168 2.92 -10.39 1.10
C GLY A 168 3.25 -9.70 2.43
N MET A 169 3.15 -10.49 3.49
CA MET A 169 3.45 -10.14 4.87
C MET A 169 4.41 -11.16 5.48
N SER A 170 4.68 -11.07 6.79
CA SER A 170 5.65 -11.94 7.47
C SER A 170 5.46 -13.44 7.24
N GLU A 171 4.23 -13.89 6.98
CA GLU A 171 3.91 -15.33 6.84
C GLU A 171 3.91 -15.82 5.39
N ASP A 172 3.72 -14.94 4.41
CA ASP A 172 3.46 -15.28 3.00
C ASP A 172 4.31 -14.48 2.00
N TRP A 173 5.35 -13.80 2.48
CA TRP A 173 6.20 -12.96 1.62
C TRP A 173 6.93 -13.75 0.53
N ARG A 174 7.28 -15.04 0.77
CA ARG A 174 7.95 -15.88 -0.23
C ARG A 174 7.05 -16.17 -1.42
N GLU A 175 5.78 -16.48 -1.14
CA GLU A 175 4.74 -16.67 -2.14
C GLU A 175 4.47 -15.39 -2.93
N ALA A 176 4.48 -14.23 -2.25
CA ALA A 176 4.32 -12.94 -2.89
C ALA A 176 5.50 -12.60 -3.83
N VAL A 177 6.74 -12.81 -3.38
CA VAL A 177 7.94 -12.61 -4.22
C VAL A 177 7.92 -13.53 -5.43
N ALA A 178 7.56 -14.80 -5.24
CA ALA A 178 7.44 -15.78 -6.34
C ALA A 178 6.35 -15.37 -7.35
N ALA A 179 5.29 -14.66 -6.92
CA ALA A 179 4.24 -14.12 -7.77
C ALA A 179 4.58 -12.74 -8.40
N GLY A 180 5.75 -12.15 -8.06
CA GLY A 180 6.24 -10.91 -8.64
C GLY A 180 5.98 -9.65 -7.80
N ALA A 181 5.86 -9.76 -6.47
CA ALA A 181 5.77 -8.59 -5.59
C ALA A 181 6.97 -7.65 -5.77
N THR A 182 6.71 -6.35 -5.86
CA THR A 182 7.74 -5.30 -5.81
C THR A 182 7.92 -4.75 -4.40
N MET A 183 6.88 -4.87 -3.56
CA MET A 183 6.88 -4.48 -2.14
C MET A 183 6.28 -5.59 -1.28
N ILE A 184 6.97 -5.98 -0.21
CA ILE A 184 6.46 -6.83 0.87
C ILE A 184 6.31 -5.99 2.14
N ARG A 185 5.39 -6.37 3.02
CA ARG A 185 5.11 -5.61 4.26
C ARG A 185 5.40 -6.47 5.49
N VAL A 186 6.65 -6.56 5.86
CA VAL A 186 7.11 -7.35 7.00
C VAL A 186 7.18 -6.52 8.28
N GLY A 187 6.74 -7.09 9.37
CA GLY A 187 6.79 -6.45 10.69
C GLY A 187 7.18 -7.47 11.76
N ARG A 188 6.36 -8.50 11.96
CA ARG A 188 6.64 -9.53 12.97
C ARG A 188 7.97 -10.24 12.75
N ALA A 189 8.34 -10.51 11.51
CA ALA A 189 9.61 -11.14 11.17
C ALA A 189 10.84 -10.27 11.51
N ILE A 190 10.67 -8.96 11.64
CA ILE A 190 11.76 -8.02 12.00
C ILE A 190 11.75 -7.69 13.50
N PHE A 191 10.56 -7.44 14.06
CA PHE A 191 10.43 -6.84 15.40
C PHE A 191 9.95 -7.80 16.48
N SER A 192 9.72 -9.09 16.20
CA SER A 192 9.26 -10.04 17.20
C SER A 192 10.25 -11.16 17.41
N ASP A 193 10.81 -11.26 18.62
CA ASP A 193 11.70 -12.35 19.02
C ASP A 193 11.01 -13.72 19.02
N SER A 194 9.67 -13.75 19.06
CA SER A 194 8.86 -14.98 19.07
C SER A 194 8.38 -15.40 17.67
N PHE A 195 8.72 -14.67 16.61
CA PHE A 195 8.32 -15.03 15.27
C PHE A 195 9.14 -16.23 14.78
N THR A 196 8.44 -17.33 14.49
CA THR A 196 8.99 -18.52 13.81
C THR A 196 8.29 -18.66 12.48
N GLU A 197 9.07 -18.87 11.41
CA GLU A 197 8.57 -19.16 10.06
C GLU A 197 7.95 -20.56 9.94
#